data_17f9f05e60aebfa84873c02981b6977a
#
_entry.id   17f9f05e60aebfa84873c02981b6977a
#
_cell.length_a   1.000
_cell.length_b   1.000
_cell.length_c   1.000
_cell.angle_alpha   90.00
_cell.angle_beta   90.00
_cell.angle_gamma   90.00
#
_symmetry.space_group_name_H-M   'P 1'
#
loop_
_entity.id
_entity.type
_entity.pdbx_description
1 polymer ?
#
loop_
_entity_poly.entity_id
_entity_poly.type
_entity_poly.pdbx_seq_one_letter_code
_entity_poly.pdbx_strand_id
1 'polypeptide(L)'
;DEREAQRYEVAFVRLWDAMRLGEPFAALANFSFKSLSFPQVRDPQALSCGPYPIQGIVFAGPPNVLTPEIARKILASAKAAGWRIVQSEWHHDDFIPAKGGNFARSEVSFEVHAEHAGGPKRSILKGKLELSWSGRDDGAGVPVPDRIEVKEMENLQAAGPTPFREIAVIDPVKFGRPASCSPLLAQDLDGDGLSE
;
A
#
# COMPACT_ATOMS: atom_id res chain seq x y z
N ASP A 1 4.65 25.25 -7.79
CA ASP A 1 4.48 24.45 -7.58
C ASP A 1 4.21 23.05 -8.12
N GLU A 2 3.50 22.82 -9.22
CA GLU A 2 3.30 21.46 -9.75
C GLU A 2 4.63 20.75 -10.10
N ARG A 3 5.57 21.46 -10.74
CA ARG A 3 6.91 20.91 -11.06
C ARG A 3 7.71 20.55 -9.81
N GLU A 4 7.52 21.29 -8.74
CA GLU A 4 8.16 20.99 -7.47
C GLU A 4 7.52 19.77 -6.81
N ALA A 5 6.19 19.67 -6.81
CA ALA A 5 5.47 18.48 -6.33
C ALA A 5 5.91 17.21 -7.07
N GLN A 6 5.98 17.25 -8.40
CA GLN A 6 6.45 16.13 -9.24
C GLN A 6 7.86 15.65 -8.86
N ARG A 7 8.74 16.55 -8.45
CA ARG A 7 10.09 16.18 -7.98
C ARG A 7 10.03 15.26 -6.75
N TYR A 8 9.10 15.49 -5.84
CA TYR A 8 8.94 14.67 -4.62
C TYR A 8 8.13 13.40 -4.89
N GLU A 9 7.17 13.46 -5.79
CA GLU A 9 6.39 12.31 -6.25
C GLU A 9 7.27 11.19 -6.81
N VAL A 10 8.38 11.53 -7.48
CA VAL A 10 9.34 10.55 -8.03
C VAL A 10 9.78 9.52 -7.00
N ALA A 11 9.88 9.86 -5.71
CA ALA A 11 10.24 8.90 -4.66
C ALA A 11 9.23 7.75 -4.58
N PHE A 12 7.93 8.04 -4.69
CA PHE A 12 6.86 7.03 -4.64
C PHE A 12 6.69 6.31 -5.98
N VAL A 13 6.83 7.00 -7.09
CA VAL A 13 6.84 6.35 -8.42
C VAL A 13 7.94 5.28 -8.48
N ARG A 14 9.16 5.60 -8.04
CA ARG A 14 10.26 4.63 -8.00
C ARG A 14 10.01 3.50 -7.01
N LEU A 15 9.43 3.79 -5.83
CA LEU A 15 9.05 2.75 -4.88
C LEU A 15 8.03 1.80 -5.51
N TRP A 16 6.99 2.34 -6.13
CA TRP A 16 5.93 1.57 -6.76
C TRP A 16 6.46 0.70 -7.90
N ASP A 17 7.28 1.27 -8.79
CA ASP A 17 7.94 0.52 -9.86
C ASP A 17 8.83 -0.60 -9.32
N ALA A 18 9.62 -0.34 -8.28
CA ALA A 18 10.45 -1.35 -7.63
C ALA A 18 9.62 -2.48 -7.01
N MET A 19 8.45 -2.17 -6.45
CA MET A 19 7.53 -3.17 -5.92
C MET A 19 6.88 -4.00 -7.02
N ARG A 20 6.54 -3.41 -8.15
CA ARG A 20 5.90 -4.09 -9.30
C ARG A 20 6.87 -4.98 -10.08
N LEU A 21 8.10 -4.53 -10.26
CA LEU A 21 9.10 -5.18 -11.12
C LEU A 21 10.03 -6.11 -10.35
N GLY A 22 10.06 -6.02 -9.03
CA GLY A 22 11.02 -6.72 -8.19
C GLY A 22 10.39 -7.48 -7.03
N GLU A 23 11.07 -7.41 -5.90
CA GLU A 23 10.64 -8.04 -4.66
C GLU A 23 10.08 -6.96 -3.72
N PRO A 24 8.74 -6.92 -3.47
CA PRO A 24 8.10 -5.82 -2.76
C PRO A 24 8.64 -5.54 -1.35
N PHE A 25 8.94 -6.57 -0.57
CA PHE A 25 9.52 -6.39 0.77
C PHE A 25 10.93 -5.77 0.70
N ALA A 26 11.72 -6.12 -0.31
CA ALA A 26 13.04 -5.51 -0.52
C ALA A 26 12.91 -4.05 -0.97
N ALA A 27 11.95 -3.73 -1.83
CA ALA A 27 11.67 -2.36 -2.25
C ALA A 27 11.32 -1.49 -1.05
N LEU A 28 10.40 -1.93 -0.19
CA LEU A 28 10.04 -1.23 1.05
C LEU A 28 11.22 -1.11 2.04
N ALA A 29 12.01 -2.18 2.20
CA ALA A 29 13.18 -2.18 3.09
C ALA A 29 14.29 -1.24 2.63
N ASN A 30 14.39 -0.99 1.33
CA ASN A 30 15.36 -0.08 0.72
C ASN A 30 14.86 1.36 0.60
N PHE A 31 13.58 1.63 0.89
CA PHE A 31 13.06 2.99 0.89
C PHE A 31 13.73 3.79 2.03
N SER A 32 14.41 4.86 1.65
CA SER A 32 15.22 5.65 2.58
C SER A 32 14.39 6.68 3.33
N PHE A 33 14.53 6.74 4.64
CA PHE A 33 13.97 7.76 5.54
C PHE A 33 14.82 7.82 6.82
N LYS A 34 14.62 8.83 7.67
CA LYS A 34 15.33 8.91 8.95
C LYS A 34 14.47 8.40 10.12
N SER A 35 13.19 8.72 10.13
CA SER A 35 12.25 8.28 11.17
C SER A 35 10.87 8.01 10.60
N LEU A 36 10.20 6.98 11.15
CA LEU A 36 8.82 6.60 10.83
C LEU A 36 8.00 6.61 12.13
N SER A 37 7.04 7.51 12.22
CA SER A 37 6.07 7.55 13.31
C SER A 37 4.88 6.66 12.96
N PHE A 38 4.69 5.59 13.74
CA PHE A 38 3.71 4.55 13.45
C PHE A 38 2.74 4.38 14.62
N PRO A 39 1.42 4.50 14.44
CA PRO A 39 0.45 4.38 15.52
C PRO A 39 0.36 2.94 16.03
N GLN A 40 0.04 2.80 17.31
CA GLN A 40 -0.19 1.49 17.90
C GLN A 40 -1.54 0.91 17.44
N VAL A 41 -1.65 -0.41 17.51
CA VAL A 41 -2.89 -1.12 17.20
C VAL A 41 -3.94 -0.83 18.28
N ARG A 42 -5.17 -0.54 17.85
CA ARG A 42 -6.38 -0.66 18.68
C ARG A 42 -7.00 -2.05 18.52
N ASP A 43 -7.91 -2.37 19.41
CA ASP A 43 -8.62 -3.65 19.40
C ASP A 43 -9.25 -3.94 18.02
N PRO A 44 -9.08 -5.17 17.49
CA PRO A 44 -9.66 -5.56 16.23
C PRO A 44 -11.18 -5.45 16.30
N GLN A 45 -11.78 -4.79 15.33
CA GLN A 45 -13.22 -4.75 15.16
C GLN A 45 -13.60 -5.77 14.08
N ALA A 46 -14.57 -6.64 14.39
CA ALA A 46 -15.13 -7.52 13.39
C ALA A 46 -16.07 -6.71 12.48
N LEU A 47 -15.71 -6.59 11.21
CA LEU A 47 -16.59 -6.06 10.18
C LEU A 47 -17.29 -7.25 9.52
N SER A 48 -18.62 -7.16 9.38
CA SER A 48 -19.39 -8.15 8.63
C SER A 48 -19.65 -7.61 7.23
N CYS A 49 -19.16 -8.32 6.22
CA CYS A 49 -19.35 -7.97 4.82
C CYS A 49 -20.03 -9.16 4.12
N GLY A 50 -21.36 -9.23 4.21
CA GLY A 50 -22.14 -10.35 3.69
C GLY A 50 -21.72 -11.70 4.29
N PRO A 51 -21.55 -12.74 3.46
CA PRO A 51 -21.15 -14.08 3.93
C PRO A 51 -19.65 -14.18 4.30
N TYR A 52 -18.88 -13.09 4.10
CA TYR A 52 -17.43 -13.11 4.29
C TYR A 52 -17.04 -12.37 5.57
N PRO A 53 -16.44 -13.07 6.57
CA PRO A 53 -15.95 -12.42 7.77
C PRO A 53 -14.70 -11.60 7.45
N ILE A 54 -14.81 -10.29 7.60
CA ILE A 54 -13.68 -9.36 7.50
C ILE A 54 -13.45 -8.77 8.89
N GLN A 55 -12.20 -8.78 9.34
CA GLN A 55 -11.77 -8.09 10.55
C GLN A 55 -11.07 -6.79 10.17
N GLY A 56 -11.56 -5.68 10.70
CA GLY A 56 -10.89 -4.38 10.63
C GLY A 56 -10.02 -4.16 11.86
N ILE A 57 -8.78 -3.79 11.65
CA ILE A 57 -7.85 -3.35 12.69
C ILE A 57 -7.54 -1.88 12.43
N VAL A 58 -7.95 -1.01 13.35
CA VAL A 58 -7.68 0.42 13.27
C VAL A 58 -6.45 0.73 14.14
N PHE A 59 -5.50 1.45 13.57
CA PHE A 59 -4.31 1.92 14.26
C PHE A 59 -4.56 3.36 14.70
N ALA A 60 -4.76 3.58 15.98
CA ALA A 60 -5.11 4.90 16.52
C ALA A 60 -4.56 5.14 17.94
N GLY A 61 -3.62 4.31 18.38
CA GLY A 61 -2.91 4.48 19.65
C GLY A 61 -1.78 5.53 19.57
N PRO A 62 -1.09 5.79 20.68
CA PRO A 62 0.07 6.67 20.68
C PRO A 62 1.12 6.16 19.69
N PRO A 63 1.80 7.04 18.95
CA PRO A 63 2.74 6.62 17.94
C PRO A 63 4.05 6.10 18.55
N ASN A 64 4.58 5.04 17.97
CA ASN A 64 5.97 4.62 18.16
C ASN A 64 6.83 5.22 17.06
N VAL A 65 8.03 5.68 17.41
CA VAL A 65 9.02 6.14 16.43
C VAL A 65 9.94 4.98 16.08
N LEU A 66 9.90 4.57 14.83
CA LEU A 66 10.72 3.49 14.29
C LEU A 66 11.91 4.06 13.53
N THR A 67 13.06 3.44 13.72
CA THR A 67 14.23 3.66 12.84
C THR A 67 14.12 2.79 11.57
N PRO A 68 14.87 3.10 10.52
CA PRO A 68 14.92 2.24 9.33
C PRO A 68 15.29 0.78 9.65
N GLU A 69 16.16 0.54 10.62
CA GLU A 69 16.56 -0.81 11.03
C GLU A 69 15.41 -1.58 11.66
N ILE A 70 14.59 -0.93 12.50
CA ILE A 70 13.42 -1.56 13.13
C ILE A 70 12.36 -1.83 12.06
N ALA A 71 12.12 -0.89 11.14
CA ALA A 71 11.18 -1.07 10.04
C ALA A 71 11.59 -2.27 9.16
N ARG A 72 12.88 -2.39 8.79
CA ARG A 72 13.40 -3.54 8.04
C ARG A 72 13.20 -4.87 8.77
N LYS A 73 13.40 -4.90 10.10
CA LYS A 73 13.15 -6.12 10.91
C LYS A 73 11.68 -6.51 10.90
N ILE A 74 10.76 -5.55 10.96
CA ILE A 74 9.31 -5.80 10.88
C ILE A 74 8.96 -6.40 9.52
N LEU A 75 9.45 -5.80 8.42
CA LEU A 75 9.23 -6.30 7.06
C LEU A 75 9.81 -7.71 6.86
N ALA A 76 11.03 -7.94 7.35
CA ALA A 76 11.66 -9.26 7.31
C ALA A 76 10.86 -10.31 8.09
N SER A 77 10.33 -9.95 9.27
CA SER A 77 9.49 -10.83 10.08
C SER A 77 8.17 -11.17 9.40
N ALA A 78 7.53 -10.20 8.75
CA ALA A 78 6.31 -10.44 7.97
C ALA A 78 6.56 -11.41 6.81
N LYS A 79 7.65 -11.19 6.05
CA LYS A 79 8.08 -12.10 4.97
C LYS A 79 8.37 -13.51 5.49
N ALA A 80 9.13 -13.63 6.58
CA ALA A 80 9.46 -14.93 7.19
C ALA A 80 8.22 -15.63 7.75
N ALA A 81 7.21 -14.90 8.19
CA ALA A 81 5.91 -15.44 8.59
C ALA A 81 5.05 -15.92 7.40
N GLY A 82 5.53 -15.81 6.16
CA GLY A 82 4.85 -16.32 4.97
C GLY A 82 3.93 -15.31 4.27
N TRP A 83 3.96 -14.05 4.65
CA TRP A 83 3.23 -13.01 3.91
C TRP A 83 3.92 -12.67 2.59
N ARG A 84 3.13 -12.42 1.56
CA ARG A 84 3.57 -11.93 0.24
C ARG A 84 2.75 -10.71 -0.12
N ILE A 85 3.39 -9.63 -0.50
CA ILE A 85 2.73 -8.46 -1.07
C ILE A 85 2.44 -8.79 -2.54
N VAL A 86 1.17 -8.66 -2.95
CA VAL A 86 0.70 -9.03 -4.29
C VAL A 86 0.32 -7.80 -5.12
N GLN A 87 -0.01 -6.70 -4.46
CA GLN A 87 -0.35 -5.43 -5.10
C GLN A 87 -0.02 -4.28 -4.15
N SER A 88 0.30 -3.11 -4.72
CA SER A 88 0.38 -1.87 -3.96
C SER A 88 0.04 -0.67 -4.84
N GLU A 89 -0.51 0.36 -4.21
CA GLU A 89 -0.81 1.64 -4.83
C GLU A 89 -0.33 2.77 -3.93
N TRP A 90 0.17 3.84 -4.54
CA TRP A 90 0.72 5.00 -3.84
C TRP A 90 0.29 6.25 -4.60
N HIS A 91 -0.39 7.18 -3.93
CA HIS A 91 -0.89 8.41 -4.53
C HIS A 91 -0.34 9.60 -3.76
N HIS A 92 0.26 10.54 -4.48
CA HIS A 92 0.72 11.82 -3.93
C HIS A 92 -0.47 12.79 -3.94
N ASP A 93 -1.13 12.94 -2.78
CA ASP A 93 -2.41 13.62 -2.67
C ASP A 93 -2.26 15.13 -2.55
N ASP A 94 -1.24 15.60 -1.80
CA ASP A 94 -0.99 17.01 -1.58
C ASP A 94 0.50 17.31 -1.40
N PHE A 95 0.88 18.57 -1.70
CA PHE A 95 2.24 19.04 -1.56
C PHE A 95 2.29 20.49 -1.07
N ILE A 96 3.04 20.72 0.00
CA ILE A 96 3.30 22.03 0.56
C ILE A 96 4.80 22.35 0.39
N PRO A 97 5.15 23.35 -0.44
CA PRO A 97 6.55 23.69 -0.69
C PRO A 97 7.24 24.23 0.56
N ALA A 98 8.57 24.14 0.58
CA ALA A 98 9.40 24.71 1.63
C ALA A 98 9.21 26.24 1.68
N LYS A 99 8.93 26.78 2.87
CA LYS A 99 8.74 28.23 3.05
C LYS A 99 9.15 28.66 4.46
N GLY A 100 9.84 29.78 4.54
CA GLY A 100 10.13 30.43 5.83
C GLY A 100 10.98 29.58 6.80
N GLY A 101 11.88 28.73 6.28
CA GLY A 101 12.70 27.84 7.08
C GLY A 101 12.04 26.48 7.41
N ASN A 102 10.78 26.28 7.03
CA ASN A 102 10.11 24.99 7.13
C ASN A 102 10.46 24.10 5.93
N PHE A 103 10.55 22.81 6.18
CA PHE A 103 10.74 21.81 5.13
C PHE A 103 9.49 21.65 4.25
N ALA A 104 9.68 21.23 3.00
CA ALA A 104 8.57 20.80 2.17
C ALA A 104 7.87 19.60 2.80
N ARG A 105 6.57 19.48 2.57
CA ARG A 105 5.75 18.37 3.07
C ARG A 105 4.90 17.78 1.96
N SER A 106 4.62 16.50 2.07
CA SER A 106 3.69 15.78 1.18
C SER A 106 2.69 15.00 2.00
N GLU A 107 1.48 14.87 1.48
CA GLU A 107 0.51 13.85 1.89
C GLU A 107 0.45 12.76 0.83
N VAL A 108 0.50 11.51 1.27
CA VAL A 108 0.50 10.34 0.39
C VAL A 108 -0.48 9.32 0.92
N SER A 109 -1.46 8.92 0.12
CA SER A 109 -2.28 7.74 0.41
C SER A 109 -1.64 6.48 -0.14
N PHE A 110 -1.87 5.37 0.55
CA PHE A 110 -1.33 4.08 0.15
C PHE A 110 -2.34 2.95 0.37
N GLU A 111 -2.21 1.93 -0.45
CA GLU A 111 -2.90 0.65 -0.28
C GLU A 111 -1.94 -0.50 -0.63
N VAL A 112 -1.83 -1.49 0.26
CA VAL A 112 -0.95 -2.65 0.09
C VAL A 112 -1.75 -3.91 0.35
N HIS A 113 -1.85 -4.77 -0.66
CA HIS A 113 -2.50 -6.07 -0.58
C HIS A 113 -1.47 -7.16 -0.32
N ALA A 114 -1.74 -8.01 0.65
CA ALA A 114 -0.89 -9.13 1.00
C ALA A 114 -1.69 -10.42 1.16
N GLU A 115 -1.06 -11.53 0.79
CA GLU A 115 -1.57 -12.89 0.93
C GLU A 115 -0.62 -13.72 1.78
N HIS A 116 -1.16 -14.68 2.52
CA HIS A 116 -0.37 -15.60 3.32
C HIS A 116 -0.18 -16.94 2.61
N ALA A 117 1.07 -17.38 2.43
CA ALA A 117 1.40 -18.61 1.71
C ALA A 117 0.84 -19.90 2.35
N GLY A 118 0.60 -19.89 3.66
CA GLY A 118 0.11 -21.05 4.42
C GLY A 118 -1.41 -21.19 4.49
N GLY A 119 -2.19 -20.47 3.68
CA GLY A 119 -3.65 -20.60 3.68
C GLY A 119 -4.37 -19.38 3.13
N PRO A 120 -5.70 -19.37 3.12
CA PRO A 120 -6.53 -18.37 2.46
C PRO A 120 -6.63 -17.06 3.26
N LYS A 121 -5.55 -16.63 3.90
CA LYS A 121 -5.51 -15.36 4.62
C LYS A 121 -5.06 -14.25 3.68
N ARG A 122 -5.79 -13.14 3.69
CA ARG A 122 -5.51 -11.93 2.94
C ARG A 122 -5.57 -10.72 3.85
N SER A 123 -4.82 -9.70 3.51
CA SER A 123 -4.74 -8.44 4.25
C SER A 123 -4.65 -7.29 3.28
N ILE A 124 -5.43 -6.24 3.54
CA ILE A 124 -5.32 -4.95 2.84
C ILE A 124 -4.94 -3.93 3.91
N LEU A 125 -3.74 -3.38 3.79
CA LEU A 125 -3.26 -2.28 4.62
C LEU A 125 -3.38 -0.99 3.82
N LYS A 126 -4.19 -0.05 4.31
CA LYS A 126 -4.39 1.25 3.67
C LYS A 126 -4.31 2.38 4.67
N GLY A 127 -3.99 3.57 4.18
CA GLY A 127 -3.90 4.73 5.05
C GLY A 127 -3.28 5.95 4.39
N LYS A 128 -2.91 6.91 5.23
CA LYS A 128 -2.30 8.19 4.84
C LYS A 128 -1.00 8.44 5.57
N LEU A 129 -0.03 8.95 4.83
CA LEU A 129 1.28 9.36 5.32
C LEU A 129 1.42 10.87 5.17
N GLU A 130 1.95 11.53 6.19
CA GLU A 130 2.52 12.86 6.06
C GLU A 130 4.04 12.75 6.06
N LEU A 131 4.69 13.34 5.06
CA LEU A 131 6.13 13.34 4.91
C LEU A 131 6.69 14.74 5.10
N SER A 132 7.82 14.82 5.80
CA SER A 132 8.65 16.03 5.85
C SER A 132 9.97 15.74 5.14
N TRP A 133 10.34 16.59 4.20
CA TRP A 133 11.48 16.38 3.32
C TRP A 133 12.71 17.15 3.82
N SER A 134 13.83 16.46 3.97
CA SER A 134 15.05 17.06 4.53
C SER A 134 15.84 17.96 3.56
N GLY A 135 15.41 18.06 2.30
CA GLY A 135 16.18 18.69 1.24
C GLY A 135 17.38 17.86 0.73
N ARG A 136 17.54 16.65 1.26
CA ARG A 136 18.57 15.68 0.80
C ARG A 136 17.98 14.78 -0.28
N ASP A 137 18.84 14.19 -1.09
CA ASP A 137 18.50 13.14 -2.05
C ASP A 137 19.31 11.86 -1.78
N ASP A 138 18.99 10.81 -2.51
CA ASP A 138 19.61 9.48 -2.42
C ASP A 138 20.94 9.35 -3.20
N GLY A 139 21.48 10.45 -3.71
CA GLY A 139 22.64 10.49 -4.61
C GLY A 139 22.28 10.27 -6.08
N ALA A 140 21.07 9.82 -6.38
CA ALA A 140 20.51 9.73 -7.74
C ALA A 140 19.48 10.84 -8.02
N GLY A 141 19.42 11.86 -7.16
CA GLY A 141 18.54 13.01 -7.27
C GLY A 141 17.10 12.78 -6.81
N VAL A 142 16.81 11.66 -6.15
CA VAL A 142 15.48 11.40 -5.56
C VAL A 142 15.44 11.95 -4.15
N PRO A 143 14.47 12.81 -3.83
CA PRO A 143 14.31 13.34 -2.48
C PRO A 143 14.11 12.22 -1.44
N VAL A 144 14.77 12.36 -0.29
CA VAL A 144 14.66 11.44 0.84
C VAL A 144 13.89 12.11 1.98
N PRO A 145 12.79 11.52 2.47
CA PRO A 145 12.07 12.06 3.61
C PRO A 145 12.92 11.97 4.89
N ASP A 146 12.89 13.05 5.67
CA ASP A 146 13.47 13.06 7.02
C ASP A 146 12.53 12.34 8.00
N ARG A 147 11.24 12.64 7.91
CA ARG A 147 10.20 12.06 8.76
C ARG A 147 9.02 11.60 7.92
N ILE A 148 8.55 10.41 8.23
CA ILE A 148 7.27 9.87 7.77
C ILE A 148 6.37 9.72 8.99
N GLU A 149 5.17 10.24 8.93
CA GLU A 149 4.16 10.09 9.96
C GLU A 149 2.92 9.40 9.39
N VAL A 150 2.56 8.26 9.92
CA VAL A 150 1.31 7.57 9.57
C VAL A 150 0.17 8.29 10.29
N LYS A 151 -0.69 8.98 9.54
CA LYS A 151 -1.83 9.74 10.09
C LYS A 151 -3.04 8.84 10.29
N GLU A 152 -3.31 8.04 9.29
CA GLU A 152 -4.44 7.11 9.28
C GLU A 152 -3.93 5.76 8.82
N MET A 153 -4.37 4.70 9.46
CA MET A 153 -4.08 3.35 9.00
C MET A 153 -5.15 2.38 9.43
N GLU A 154 -5.55 1.57 8.51
CA GLU A 154 -6.49 0.48 8.67
C GLU A 154 -5.92 -0.79 8.04
N ASN A 155 -6.11 -1.91 8.71
CA ASN A 155 -5.82 -3.23 8.16
C ASN A 155 -7.10 -4.06 8.10
N LEU A 156 -7.55 -4.37 6.90
CA LEU A 156 -8.67 -5.27 6.65
C LEU A 156 -8.13 -6.68 6.43
N GLN A 157 -8.56 -7.62 7.25
CA GLN A 157 -8.12 -9.01 7.18
C GLN A 157 -9.31 -9.92 6.87
N ALA A 158 -9.13 -10.80 5.91
CA ALA A 158 -10.07 -11.87 5.60
C ALA A 158 -9.38 -13.22 5.71
N ALA A 159 -10.09 -14.19 6.30
CA ALA A 159 -9.69 -15.59 6.35
C ALA A 159 -10.83 -16.43 5.79
N GLY A 160 -10.57 -17.24 4.78
CA GLY A 160 -11.57 -18.08 4.15
C GLY A 160 -11.37 -18.24 2.65
N PRO A 161 -12.21 -19.04 1.97
CA PRO A 161 -12.12 -19.20 0.53
C PRO A 161 -12.29 -17.87 -0.18
N THR A 162 -11.77 -17.77 -1.40
CA THR A 162 -12.04 -16.62 -2.29
C THR A 162 -13.53 -16.53 -2.55
N PRO A 163 -14.14 -15.34 -2.42
CA PRO A 163 -15.57 -15.13 -2.74
C PRO A 163 -15.89 -15.44 -4.20
N PHE A 164 -14.91 -15.29 -5.07
CA PHE A 164 -15.07 -15.53 -6.50
C PHE A 164 -14.30 -16.79 -6.92
N ARG A 165 -14.91 -17.57 -7.80
CA ARG A 165 -14.30 -18.72 -8.45
C ARG A 165 -14.14 -18.40 -9.92
N GLU A 166 -12.95 -18.63 -10.47
CA GLU A 166 -12.75 -18.57 -11.91
C GLU A 166 -13.62 -19.65 -12.58
N ILE A 167 -14.55 -19.22 -13.42
CA ILE A 167 -15.46 -20.08 -14.16
C ILE A 167 -15.08 -20.23 -15.63
N ALA A 168 -14.34 -19.28 -16.17
CA ALA A 168 -13.85 -19.30 -17.54
C ALA A 168 -12.60 -18.43 -17.70
N VAL A 169 -11.65 -18.91 -18.50
CA VAL A 169 -10.53 -18.12 -18.99
C VAL A 169 -10.66 -17.99 -20.51
N ILE A 170 -10.76 -16.79 -21.00
CA ILE A 170 -10.70 -16.51 -22.43
C ILE A 170 -9.28 -16.03 -22.75
N ASP A 171 -8.51 -16.87 -23.44
CA ASP A 171 -7.18 -16.51 -23.92
C ASP A 171 -7.29 -15.79 -25.28
N PRO A 172 -7.14 -14.46 -25.27
CA PRO A 172 -7.32 -13.67 -26.51
C PRO A 172 -6.20 -13.93 -27.53
N VAL A 173 -5.04 -14.39 -27.09
CA VAL A 173 -3.92 -14.72 -27.99
C VAL A 173 -4.32 -15.84 -28.94
N LYS A 174 -5.16 -16.80 -28.51
CA LYS A 174 -5.71 -17.86 -29.35
C LYS A 174 -6.60 -17.37 -30.48
N PHE A 175 -7.11 -16.14 -30.38
CA PHE A 175 -7.97 -15.53 -31.40
C PHE A 175 -7.22 -14.52 -32.30
N GLY A 176 -5.88 -14.42 -32.14
CA GLY A 176 -5.05 -13.55 -32.98
C GLY A 176 -5.32 -12.04 -32.83
N ARG A 177 -5.95 -11.62 -31.74
CA ARG A 177 -6.25 -10.23 -31.44
C ARG A 177 -5.72 -9.84 -30.05
N PRO A 178 -5.14 -8.64 -29.89
CA PRO A 178 -4.90 -8.10 -28.56
C PRO A 178 -6.24 -7.95 -27.85
N ALA A 179 -6.41 -8.57 -26.70
CA ALA A 179 -7.58 -8.33 -25.87
C ALA A 179 -7.38 -7.07 -25.06
N SER A 180 -8.30 -6.17 -25.21
CA SER A 180 -8.51 -5.13 -24.21
C SER A 180 -9.91 -5.33 -23.63
N CYS A 181 -9.98 -5.47 -22.33
CA CYS A 181 -11.25 -5.50 -21.62
C CYS A 181 -11.44 -4.11 -21.00
N SER A 182 -12.13 -3.24 -21.74
CA SER A 182 -12.47 -1.91 -21.25
C SER A 182 -13.77 -1.44 -21.92
N PRO A 183 -14.77 -1.04 -21.14
CA PRO A 183 -14.83 -1.09 -19.67
C PRO A 183 -15.04 -2.51 -19.13
N LEU A 184 -14.54 -2.78 -17.92
CA LEU A 184 -14.96 -3.93 -17.14
C LEU A 184 -16.27 -3.56 -16.46
N LEU A 185 -17.32 -4.33 -16.70
CA LEU A 185 -18.61 -4.16 -16.04
C LEU A 185 -18.79 -5.32 -15.07
N ALA A 186 -18.93 -5.01 -13.78
CA ALA A 186 -19.37 -5.94 -12.77
C ALA A 186 -20.83 -5.65 -12.44
N GLN A 187 -21.71 -6.59 -12.62
CA GLN A 187 -23.14 -6.45 -12.41
C GLN A 187 -23.70 -7.72 -11.78
N ASP A 188 -24.64 -7.55 -10.84
CA ASP A 188 -25.45 -8.64 -10.32
C ASP A 188 -26.41 -9.12 -11.43
N LEU A 189 -26.11 -10.26 -12.03
CA LEU A 189 -26.86 -10.79 -13.19
C LEU A 189 -28.03 -11.68 -12.77
N ASP A 190 -27.95 -12.32 -11.60
CA ASP A 190 -28.96 -13.25 -11.11
C ASP A 190 -29.79 -12.70 -9.93
N GLY A 191 -29.45 -11.52 -9.42
CA GLY A 191 -30.21 -10.83 -8.38
C GLY A 191 -29.93 -11.35 -6.96
N ASP A 192 -28.82 -12.03 -6.74
CA ASP A 192 -28.43 -12.58 -5.42
C ASP A 192 -27.73 -11.55 -4.52
N GLY A 193 -27.48 -10.33 -5.01
CA GLY A 193 -26.81 -9.24 -4.31
C GLY A 193 -25.29 -9.27 -4.43
N LEU A 194 -24.72 -10.17 -5.24
CA LEU A 194 -23.30 -10.23 -5.56
C LEU A 194 -23.11 -9.79 -7.03
N SER A 195 -21.97 -9.22 -7.35
CA SER A 195 -21.64 -8.86 -8.74
C SER A 195 -20.79 -9.96 -9.37
N GLU A 196 -21.16 -10.39 -10.60
CA GLU A 196 -20.41 -11.33 -11.43
C GLU A 196 -19.38 -10.64 -12.33
#